data_ae487d4b22cde4af3332ed02d5f0ab5a
#
_entry.id   ae487d4b22cde4af3332ed02d5f0ab5a
#
_cell.length_a   1.000
_cell.length_b   1.000
_cell.length_c   1.000
_cell.angle_alpha   90.00
_cell.angle_beta   90.00
_cell.angle_gamma   90.00
#
_symmetry.space_group_name_H-M   'P 1'
#
loop_
_entity.id
_entity.type
_entity.pdbx_description
1 polymer ?
#
loop_
_entity_poly.entity_id
_entity_poly.type
_entity_poly.pdbx_seq_one_letter_code
_entity_poly.pdbx_strand_id
1 'polypeptide(L)'
;STYYNNDDTNLVYSTGYSVNQIVYLDSTGTFQLVDTTNTTQVEKSFGIITSVNEPEDGNMSVKPFGEIKGGLTLTGFSIGDILYYDATASSTSYVTNVKPATNPLPIYIK
;
A
#
# COMPACT_ATOMS: atom_id res chain seq x y z
N SER A 1 -6.16 19.19 12.56
CA SER A 1 -5.57 17.99 11.99
C SER A 1 -6.36 17.51 10.78
N THR A 2 -5.70 16.84 9.92
CA THR A 2 -6.30 16.29 8.71
C THR A 2 -6.68 14.85 8.93
N TYR A 3 -7.89 14.49 8.55
CA TYR A 3 -8.36 13.11 8.61
C TYR A 3 -8.41 12.54 7.19
N TYR A 4 -7.83 11.37 7.05
CA TYR A 4 -7.90 10.60 5.82
C TYR A 4 -8.78 9.39 6.05
N ASN A 5 -9.66 9.12 5.12
CA ASN A 5 -10.46 7.90 5.13
C ASN A 5 -10.29 7.16 3.83
N ASN A 6 -10.82 5.96 3.76
CA ASN A 6 -10.64 5.11 2.60
C ASN A 6 -11.38 5.58 1.34
N ASP A 7 -12.19 6.62 1.46
CA ASP A 7 -12.91 7.20 0.32
C ASP A 7 -12.33 8.55 -0.12
N ASP A 8 -11.27 9.01 0.55
CA ASP A 8 -10.65 10.28 0.21
C ASP A 8 -9.84 10.15 -1.07
N THR A 9 -10.29 10.83 -2.12
CA THR A 9 -9.64 10.83 -3.43
C THR A 9 -8.90 12.12 -3.72
N ASN A 10 -8.78 13.00 -2.73
CA ASN A 10 -8.10 14.29 -2.89
C ASN A 10 -6.65 14.24 -2.41
N LEU A 11 -6.12 13.06 -2.19
CA LEU A 11 -4.73 12.89 -1.79
C LEU A 11 -3.81 13.17 -2.96
N VAL A 12 -2.75 13.92 -2.69
CA VAL A 12 -1.82 14.30 -3.74
C VAL A 12 -1.08 13.07 -4.27
N TYR A 13 -1.17 12.87 -5.56
CA TYR A 13 -0.39 11.84 -6.25
C TYR A 13 1.00 12.38 -6.57
N SER A 14 2.01 11.59 -6.30
CA SER A 14 3.38 11.86 -6.72
C SER A 14 3.85 10.81 -7.70
N THR A 15 4.73 11.22 -8.62
CA THR A 15 5.34 10.30 -9.56
C THR A 15 6.08 9.18 -8.80
N GLY A 16 5.91 7.97 -9.23
CA GLY A 16 6.54 6.81 -8.59
C GLY A 16 5.66 6.06 -7.61
N TYR A 17 4.47 6.59 -7.30
CA TYR A 17 3.50 5.85 -6.51
C TYR A 17 2.70 4.92 -7.42
N SER A 18 2.46 3.71 -6.95
CA SER A 18 1.76 2.69 -7.72
C SER A 18 0.73 1.98 -6.85
N VAL A 19 -0.28 1.42 -7.49
CA VAL A 19 -1.28 0.58 -6.81
C VAL A 19 -0.58 -0.54 -6.06
N ASN A 20 -1.08 -0.85 -4.87
CA ASN A 20 -0.60 -1.85 -3.92
C ASN A 20 0.66 -1.47 -3.15
N GLN A 21 1.20 -0.29 -3.35
CA GLN A 21 2.26 0.18 -2.45
C GLN A 21 1.69 0.63 -1.11
N ILE A 22 2.46 0.42 -0.07
CA ILE A 22 2.10 0.77 1.30
C ILE A 22 2.65 2.15 1.62
N VAL A 23 1.84 2.96 2.28
CA VAL A 23 2.20 4.33 2.64
C VAL A 23 2.05 4.56 4.14
N TYR A 24 2.76 5.56 4.63
CA TYR A 24 2.59 6.14 5.96
C TYR A 24 2.48 7.65 5.83
N LEU A 25 1.87 8.27 6.82
CA LEU A 25 1.75 9.73 6.85
C LEU A 25 2.94 10.30 7.62
N ASP A 26 3.69 11.16 6.98
CA ASP A 26 4.84 11.79 7.64
C ASP A 26 4.42 12.97 8.53
N SER A 27 5.40 13.58 9.20
CA SER A 27 5.12 14.69 10.13
C SER A 27 4.58 15.94 9.47
N THR A 28 4.68 16.05 8.15
CA THR A 28 4.14 17.20 7.39
C THR A 28 2.74 16.92 6.85
N GLY A 29 2.19 15.74 7.10
CA GLY A 29 0.89 15.36 6.58
C GLY A 29 0.93 14.84 5.14
N THR A 30 2.08 14.42 4.67
CA THR A 30 2.25 13.89 3.32
C THR A 30 2.42 12.38 3.37
N PHE A 31 1.73 11.68 2.48
CA PHE A 31 1.92 10.24 2.35
C PHE A 31 3.25 9.92 1.69
N GLN A 32 4.00 9.02 2.30
CA GLN A 32 5.28 8.53 1.83
C GLN A 32 5.23 7.01 1.67
N LEU A 33 5.99 6.48 0.73
CA LEU A 33 6.13 5.04 0.58
C LEU A 33 6.89 4.46 1.77
N VAL A 34 6.39 3.35 2.31
CA VAL A 34 7.05 2.67 3.43
C VAL A 34 8.30 1.96 2.93
N ASP A 35 9.42 2.25 3.57
CA ASP A 35 10.63 1.46 3.46
C ASP A 35 10.54 0.34 4.51
N THR A 36 10.41 -0.89 4.06
CA THR A 36 10.22 -2.05 4.95
C THR A 36 11.45 -2.39 5.78
N THR A 37 12.59 -1.79 5.49
CA THR A 37 13.78 -1.90 6.34
C THR A 37 13.78 -0.90 7.49
N ASN A 38 12.86 0.06 7.48
CA ASN A 38 12.73 1.09 8.49
C ASN A 38 11.57 0.75 9.43
N THR A 39 11.90 0.24 10.62
CA THR A 39 10.90 -0.21 11.59
C THR A 39 9.92 0.90 11.97
N THR A 40 10.37 2.12 12.12
CA THR A 40 9.50 3.25 12.47
C THR A 40 8.46 3.51 11.38
N GLN A 41 8.86 3.46 10.12
CA GLN A 41 7.92 3.64 9.02
C GLN A 41 6.92 2.48 8.95
N VAL A 42 7.39 1.26 9.16
CA VAL A 42 6.52 0.08 9.20
C VAL A 42 5.48 0.21 10.32
N GLU A 43 5.88 0.66 11.49
CA GLU A 43 4.96 0.88 12.61
C GLU A 43 3.94 1.98 12.33
N LYS A 44 4.28 2.95 11.47
CA LYS A 44 3.39 4.03 11.07
C LYS A 44 2.59 3.71 9.81
N SER A 45 2.74 2.53 9.24
CA SER A 45 2.05 2.20 8.00
C SER A 45 0.55 2.40 8.17
N PHE A 46 -0.04 3.11 7.21
CA PHE A 46 -1.44 3.52 7.27
C PHE A 46 -2.32 2.63 6.42
N GLY A 47 -1.91 2.40 5.18
CA GLY A 47 -2.74 1.69 4.25
C GLY A 47 -2.07 1.46 2.92
N ILE A 48 -2.86 1.08 1.95
CA ILE A 48 -2.43 0.64 0.64
C ILE A 48 -3.03 1.51 -0.45
N ILE A 49 -2.24 1.86 -1.45
CA ILE A 49 -2.72 2.62 -2.60
C ILE A 49 -3.61 1.71 -3.45
N THR A 50 -4.84 2.12 -3.67
CA THR A 50 -5.81 1.36 -4.46
C THR A 50 -6.03 1.92 -5.85
N SER A 51 -5.74 3.19 -6.06
CA SER A 51 -5.76 3.80 -7.39
C SER A 51 -4.83 4.99 -7.43
N VAL A 52 -4.26 5.20 -8.60
CA VAL A 52 -3.51 6.42 -8.91
C VAL A 52 -4.14 7.02 -10.16
N ASN A 53 -4.55 8.27 -10.02
CA ASN A 53 -5.03 9.04 -11.15
C ASN A 53 -3.84 9.76 -11.72
N GLU A 54 -3.34 9.22 -12.78
CA GLU A 54 -2.22 9.73 -13.49
C GLU A 54 -2.33 11.22 -13.70
N PRO A 55 -1.29 11.86 -14.13
CA PRO A 55 -1.06 13.29 -13.87
C PRO A 55 -2.21 14.23 -14.22
N GLU A 56 -3.27 13.74 -14.82
CA GLU A 56 -4.41 14.57 -15.19
C GLU A 56 -5.01 15.33 -14.00
N ASP A 57 -5.10 14.68 -12.83
CA ASP A 57 -5.68 15.36 -11.67
C ASP A 57 -4.82 15.29 -10.40
N GLY A 58 -3.74 14.54 -10.44
CA GLY A 58 -2.80 14.47 -9.34
C GLY A 58 -3.34 13.81 -8.07
N ASN A 59 -4.36 12.97 -8.16
CA ASN A 59 -4.97 12.33 -7.00
C ASN A 59 -4.65 10.85 -6.92
N MET A 60 -4.70 10.32 -5.70
CA MET A 60 -4.65 8.89 -5.46
C MET A 60 -5.58 8.51 -4.33
N SER A 61 -5.98 7.25 -4.28
CA SER A 61 -6.80 6.70 -3.20
C SER A 61 -5.97 5.75 -2.36
N VAL A 62 -6.14 5.86 -1.04
CA VAL A 62 -5.48 5.00 -0.05
C VAL A 62 -6.55 4.37 0.81
N LYS A 63 -6.45 3.06 1.04
CA LYS A 63 -7.34 2.32 1.91
C LYS A 63 -6.59 1.82 3.13
N PRO A 64 -7.15 1.92 4.34
CA PRO A 64 -6.57 1.29 5.52
C PRO A 64 -6.47 -0.21 5.36
N PHE A 65 -5.56 -0.81 6.12
CA PHE A 65 -5.43 -2.26 6.15
C PHE A 65 -6.74 -2.92 6.58
N GLY A 66 -7.00 -4.09 6.01
CA GLY A 66 -8.22 -4.84 6.30
C GLY A 66 -9.42 -4.44 5.45
N GLU A 67 -9.30 -3.38 4.68
CA GLU A 67 -10.40 -2.90 3.82
C GLU A 67 -10.06 -2.99 2.33
N ILE A 68 -9.14 -3.84 1.96
CA ILE A 68 -8.73 -3.97 0.57
C ILE A 68 -9.85 -4.63 -0.23
N LYS A 69 -10.36 -3.92 -1.21
CA LYS A 69 -11.45 -4.37 -2.06
C LYS A 69 -11.06 -4.22 -3.51
N GLY A 70 -10.99 -5.31 -4.21
CA GLY A 70 -10.68 -5.30 -5.63
C GLY A 70 -9.29 -4.76 -5.93
N GLY A 71 -8.96 -4.61 -7.18
CA GLY A 71 -7.71 -4.01 -7.62
C GLY A 71 -6.47 -4.89 -7.49
N LEU A 72 -6.50 -5.91 -6.64
CA LEU A 72 -5.39 -6.86 -6.53
C LEU A 72 -5.59 -8.00 -7.52
N THR A 73 -4.63 -8.17 -8.40
CA THR A 73 -4.56 -9.37 -9.21
C THR A 73 -3.94 -10.47 -8.37
N LEU A 74 -4.75 -11.43 -7.95
CA LEU A 74 -4.32 -12.50 -7.05
C LEU A 74 -3.98 -13.78 -7.80
N THR A 75 -3.51 -13.67 -9.02
CA THR A 75 -3.10 -14.81 -9.84
C THR A 75 -1.82 -15.41 -9.28
N GLY A 76 -1.74 -16.72 -9.22
CA GLY A 76 -0.55 -17.41 -8.76
C GLY A 76 -0.49 -17.68 -7.27
N PHE A 77 -1.54 -17.30 -6.52
CA PHE A 77 -1.65 -17.59 -5.10
C PHE A 77 -2.76 -18.61 -4.84
N SER A 78 -2.61 -19.39 -3.78
CA SER A 78 -3.57 -20.40 -3.38
C SER A 78 -4.53 -19.87 -2.32
N ILE A 79 -5.74 -20.40 -2.30
CA ILE A 79 -6.71 -20.05 -1.24
C ILE A 79 -6.11 -20.38 0.12
N GLY A 80 -6.19 -19.43 1.03
CA GLY A 80 -5.62 -19.53 2.37
C GLY A 80 -4.22 -18.92 2.50
N ASP A 81 -3.58 -18.56 1.39
CA ASP A 81 -2.29 -17.89 1.46
C ASP A 81 -2.43 -16.53 2.15
N ILE A 82 -1.56 -16.27 3.11
CA ILE A 82 -1.36 -14.92 3.63
C ILE A 82 -0.46 -14.18 2.66
N LEU A 83 -0.89 -13.00 2.24
CA LEU A 83 -0.16 -12.20 1.27
C LEU A 83 0.49 -11.01 1.98
N TYR A 84 1.76 -10.80 1.69
CA TYR A 84 2.58 -9.77 2.31
C TYR A 84 2.99 -8.72 1.30
N TYR A 85 3.24 -7.52 1.79
CA TYR A 85 3.83 -6.47 0.99
C TYR A 85 5.29 -6.78 0.66
N ASP A 86 5.66 -6.59 -0.60
CA ASP A 86 7.05 -6.69 -1.06
C ASP A 86 7.35 -5.45 -1.90
N ALA A 87 8.10 -4.52 -1.34
CA ALA A 87 8.40 -3.24 -1.98
C ALA A 87 9.23 -3.38 -3.27
N THR A 88 9.86 -4.53 -3.48
CA THR A 88 10.72 -4.77 -4.65
C THR A 88 10.03 -5.57 -5.75
N ALA A 89 8.83 -6.07 -5.49
CA ALA A 89 8.15 -7.01 -6.39
C ALA A 89 7.15 -6.29 -7.30
N SER A 90 7.60 -5.32 -8.09
CA SER A 90 6.71 -4.57 -8.98
C SER A 90 6.00 -5.45 -10.00
N SER A 91 6.65 -6.50 -10.48
CA SER A 91 6.06 -7.42 -11.46
C SER A 91 4.89 -8.24 -10.90
N THR A 92 4.79 -8.39 -9.58
CA THR A 92 3.69 -9.08 -8.90
C THR A 92 2.82 -8.11 -8.10
N SER A 93 2.78 -6.86 -8.52
CA SER A 93 1.98 -5.81 -7.89
C SER A 93 2.30 -5.65 -6.40
N TYR A 94 3.57 -5.80 -6.03
CA TYR A 94 4.07 -5.61 -4.66
C TYR A 94 3.49 -6.60 -3.65
N VAL A 95 3.08 -7.77 -4.09
CA VAL A 95 2.46 -8.80 -3.25
C VAL A 95 3.25 -10.10 -3.34
N THR A 96 3.47 -10.74 -2.21
CA THR A 96 4.14 -12.06 -2.14
C THR A 96 3.44 -12.95 -1.11
N ASN A 97 3.47 -14.26 -1.35
CA ASN A 97 3.02 -15.24 -0.35
C ASN A 97 4.19 -15.80 0.49
N VAL A 98 5.39 -15.30 0.27
CA VAL A 98 6.56 -15.64 1.08
C VAL A 98 6.72 -14.59 2.17
N LYS A 99 6.59 -15.02 3.43
CA LYS A 99 6.70 -14.08 4.56
C LYS A 99 8.09 -13.46 4.60
N PRO A 100 8.21 -12.13 4.49
CA PRO A 100 9.50 -11.46 4.63
C PRO A 100 10.09 -11.69 6.01
N ALA A 101 11.42 -11.83 6.08
CA ALA A 101 12.12 -12.04 7.34
C ALA A 101 12.17 -10.77 8.19
N THR A 102 12.14 -9.60 7.55
CA THR A 102 12.25 -8.30 8.22
C THR A 102 10.96 -7.53 8.06
N ASN A 103 10.39 -7.11 9.18
CA ASN A 103 9.20 -6.24 9.22
C ASN A 103 8.08 -6.70 8.26
N PRO A 104 7.61 -7.93 8.34
CA PRO A 104 6.56 -8.40 7.45
C PRO A 104 5.28 -7.60 7.64
N LEU A 105 4.67 -7.20 6.52
CA LEU A 105 3.39 -6.50 6.50
C LEU A 105 2.36 -7.38 5.78
N PRO A 106 1.58 -8.18 6.53
CA PRO A 106 0.48 -8.93 5.92
C PRO A 106 -0.60 -7.95 5.49
N ILE A 107 -1.04 -8.08 4.25
CA ILE A 107 -2.00 -7.14 3.66
C ILE A 107 -3.28 -7.82 3.21
N TYR A 108 -3.26 -9.15 3.03
CA TYR A 108 -4.40 -9.85 2.45
C TYR A 108 -4.33 -11.35 2.76
N ILE A 109 -5.48 -12.00 2.73
CA ILE A 109 -5.59 -13.48 2.73
C ILE A 109 -6.42 -13.86 1.52
N LYS A 110 -5.86 -14.70 0.69
CA LYS A 110 -6.59 -15.14 -0.49
C LYS A 110 -7.72 -16.15 -0.17
#